data_d0dcbefacc47c9019d96ed4ba43c1d46
#
_entry.id   d0dcbefacc47c9019d96ed4ba43c1d46
#
_cell.length_a   1.000
_cell.length_b   1.000
_cell.length_c   1.000
_cell.angle_alpha   90.00
_cell.angle_beta   90.00
_cell.angle_gamma   90.00
#
_symmetry.space_group_name_H-M   'P 1'
#
loop_
_entity.id
_entity.type
_entity.pdbx_description
1 polymer ?
#
loop_
_entity_poly.entity_id
_entity_poly.type
_entity_poly.pdbx_seq_one_letter_code
_entity_poly.pdbx_strand_id
1 'polypeptide(L)'
;MHTDTLALTLIMAVLYLLAVRLVDFNEKEPLWAVIMLFVLGAGAAVALNMSVSTALLELELIPGVMLKELARFLAVGAGVAVLFSVGQSRGYREINGLMDGMVYGAACGLGFATGLAFAREMLLPADNLLGMATETLPSYGKVALIGLSDGVFGALSGIGFAAALDARKLVLRALLPFGGFVAAVAAHFAYDYIGRGNAFGDAAVVRKWIALLLPVAAVIAVSIIELSREKRAIAEELGVETETGAVSGEELLALQSFVKREAMYLSRLFRFDLGGWTALHALHNRQVQLALTKRKAAREQDEERRSTTAGEVARLREAIFELKRSLGMAPAPKTDAEKGEG
;
A
#
# COMPACT_ATOMS: atom_id res chain seq x y z
N MET A 1 -4.54 -14.43 29.69
CA MET A 1 -5.70 -14.21 28.80
C MET A 1 -5.57 -12.92 27.97
N HIS A 2 -5.01 -11.80 28.52
CA HIS A 2 -4.83 -10.55 27.77
C HIS A 2 -3.75 -10.63 26.69
N THR A 3 -2.65 -11.33 26.93
CA THR A 3 -1.55 -11.51 25.96
C THR A 3 -1.98 -12.21 24.68
N ASP A 4 -3.02 -13.06 24.72
CA ASP A 4 -3.46 -13.86 23.59
C ASP A 4 -4.17 -13.01 22.52
N THR A 5 -4.94 -11.99 22.94
CA THR A 5 -5.64 -11.08 22.01
C THR A 5 -4.66 -10.19 21.26
N LEU A 6 -3.66 -9.63 21.95
CA LEU A 6 -2.61 -8.82 21.32
C LEU A 6 -1.78 -9.64 20.33
N ALA A 7 -1.36 -10.85 20.77
CA ALA A 7 -0.62 -11.78 19.90
C ALA A 7 -1.41 -12.12 18.63
N LEU A 8 -2.70 -12.44 18.79
CA LEU A 8 -3.58 -12.73 17.65
C LEU A 8 -3.76 -11.51 16.73
N THR A 9 -3.92 -10.31 17.28
CA THR A 9 -4.04 -9.08 16.51
C THR A 9 -2.77 -8.82 15.69
N LEU A 10 -1.59 -9.02 16.29
CA LEU A 10 -0.30 -8.91 15.60
C LEU A 10 -0.16 -9.94 14.47
N ILE A 11 -0.52 -11.21 14.74
CA ILE A 11 -0.48 -12.26 13.72
C ILE A 11 -1.39 -11.91 12.55
N MET A 12 -2.63 -11.47 12.82
CA MET A 12 -3.57 -11.06 11.77
C MET A 12 -3.08 -9.83 11.02
N ALA A 13 -2.49 -8.84 11.70
CA ALA A 13 -1.90 -7.68 11.04
C ALA A 13 -0.77 -8.09 10.09
N VAL A 14 0.12 -9.00 10.50
CA VAL A 14 1.19 -9.52 9.63
C VAL A 14 0.61 -10.26 8.42
N LEU A 15 -0.41 -11.12 8.62
CA LEU A 15 -1.06 -11.83 7.52
C LEU A 15 -1.72 -10.88 6.52
N TYR A 16 -2.39 -9.83 7.01
CA TYR A 16 -2.99 -8.81 6.13
C TYR A 16 -1.94 -7.96 5.42
N LEU A 17 -0.84 -7.57 6.09
CA LEU A 17 0.26 -6.88 5.43
C LEU A 17 0.88 -7.73 4.32
N LEU A 18 1.04 -9.02 4.55
CA LEU A 18 1.48 -9.96 3.52
C LEU A 18 0.48 -10.04 2.37
N ALA A 19 -0.83 -10.12 2.66
CA ALA A 19 -1.88 -10.15 1.64
C ALA A 19 -1.91 -8.86 0.81
N VAL A 20 -1.84 -7.69 1.46
CA VAL A 20 -1.78 -6.38 0.78
C VAL A 20 -0.55 -6.31 -0.13
N ARG A 21 0.61 -6.77 0.36
CA ARG A 21 1.84 -6.82 -0.43
C ARG A 21 1.78 -7.81 -1.59
N LEU A 22 0.98 -8.88 -1.48
CA LEU A 22 0.76 -9.82 -2.58
C LEU A 22 -0.14 -9.23 -3.68
N VAL A 23 -1.03 -8.29 -3.34
CA VAL A 23 -1.89 -7.59 -4.30
C VAL A 23 -1.09 -6.60 -5.15
N ASP A 24 -0.02 -6.03 -4.60
CA ASP A 24 0.93 -5.20 -5.32
C ASP A 24 1.89 -6.06 -6.15
N PHE A 25 1.43 -6.45 -7.35
CA PHE A 25 2.13 -7.43 -8.19
C PHE A 25 3.31 -6.83 -8.96
N ASN A 26 3.24 -5.56 -9.35
CA ASN A 26 4.16 -5.01 -10.35
C ASN A 26 5.33 -4.25 -9.72
N GLU A 27 5.08 -3.43 -8.72
CA GLU A 27 6.10 -2.62 -8.04
C GLU A 27 5.96 -2.82 -6.52
N LYS A 28 6.72 -3.79 -5.97
CA LYS A 28 6.63 -4.09 -4.53
C LYS A 28 7.20 -2.96 -3.71
N GLU A 29 6.35 -2.38 -2.89
CA GLU A 29 6.72 -1.32 -1.97
C GLU A 29 7.85 -1.72 -1.01
N PRO A 30 8.79 -0.81 -0.70
CA PRO A 30 9.89 -1.10 0.18
C PRO A 30 9.39 -1.39 1.60
N LEU A 31 9.87 -2.49 2.18
CA LEU A 31 9.44 -2.95 3.52
C LEU A 31 9.56 -1.88 4.60
N TRP A 32 10.63 -1.06 4.54
CA TRP A 32 10.84 -0.01 5.52
C TRP A 32 9.70 1.03 5.51
N ALA A 33 9.16 1.36 4.34
CA ALA A 33 8.06 2.31 4.20
C ALA A 33 6.75 1.72 4.75
N VAL A 34 6.46 0.45 4.43
CA VAL A 34 5.31 -0.28 4.97
C VAL A 34 5.38 -0.37 6.50
N ILE A 35 6.54 -0.73 7.05
CA ILE A 35 6.76 -0.78 8.51
C ILE A 35 6.63 0.60 9.13
N MET A 36 7.17 1.64 8.51
CA MET A 36 7.06 3.01 8.98
C MET A 36 5.60 3.44 9.09
N LEU A 37 4.79 3.21 8.05
CA LEU A 37 3.36 3.54 8.05
C LEU A 37 2.60 2.74 9.11
N PHE A 38 2.93 1.47 9.28
CA PHE A 38 2.35 0.64 10.35
C PHE A 38 2.66 1.22 11.73
N VAL A 39 3.91 1.60 12.00
CA VAL A 39 4.33 2.19 13.28
C VAL A 39 3.67 3.56 13.50
N LEU A 40 3.56 4.39 12.46
CA LEU A 40 2.84 5.67 12.55
C LEU A 40 1.36 5.46 12.89
N GLY A 41 0.71 4.49 12.29
CA GLY A 41 -0.67 4.12 12.61
C GLY A 41 -0.82 3.66 14.06
N ALA A 42 0.06 2.77 14.52
CA ALA A 42 0.06 2.28 15.90
C ALA A 42 0.30 3.42 16.91
N GLY A 43 1.27 4.28 16.63
CA GLY A 43 1.56 5.45 17.46
C GLY A 43 0.40 6.42 17.53
N ALA A 44 -0.29 6.68 16.42
CA ALA A 44 -1.47 7.54 16.37
C ALA A 44 -2.64 6.97 17.22
N ALA A 45 -2.83 5.66 17.18
CA ALA A 45 -3.86 4.99 18.00
C ALA A 45 -3.55 5.08 19.50
N VAL A 46 -2.29 4.85 19.89
CA VAL A 46 -1.85 4.98 21.29
C VAL A 46 -1.99 6.43 21.76
N ALA A 47 -1.51 7.39 20.97
CA ALA A 47 -1.61 8.81 21.28
C ALA A 47 -3.07 9.26 21.44
N LEU A 48 -3.95 8.80 20.55
CA LEU A 48 -5.39 9.08 20.64
C LEU A 48 -5.97 8.54 21.95
N ASN A 49 -5.65 7.30 22.32
CA ASN A 49 -6.14 6.67 23.54
C ASN A 49 -5.62 7.34 24.82
N MET A 50 -4.38 7.88 24.78
CA MET A 50 -3.82 8.63 25.92
C MET A 50 -4.37 10.05 26.04
N SER A 51 -4.80 10.66 24.91
CA SER A 51 -5.24 12.06 24.87
C SER A 51 -6.75 12.23 25.07
N VAL A 52 -7.53 11.20 24.75
CA VAL A 52 -8.99 11.23 24.76
C VAL A 52 -9.49 10.15 25.71
N SER A 53 -10.46 10.51 26.60
CA SER A 53 -11.05 9.52 27.48
C SER A 53 -11.69 8.40 26.67
N THR A 54 -11.50 7.16 27.12
CA THR A 54 -12.10 5.96 26.50
C THR A 54 -13.61 6.08 26.38
N ALA A 55 -14.26 6.74 27.35
CA ALA A 55 -15.68 7.07 27.31
C ALA A 55 -16.06 7.87 26.05
N LEU A 56 -15.26 8.86 25.65
CA LEU A 56 -15.54 9.68 24.46
C LEU A 56 -15.34 8.92 23.16
N LEU A 57 -14.39 7.97 23.13
CA LEU A 57 -14.14 7.11 21.98
C LEU A 57 -15.21 6.03 21.79
N GLU A 58 -15.95 5.70 22.87
CA GLU A 58 -16.96 4.63 22.87
C GLU A 58 -18.40 5.18 22.92
N LEU A 59 -18.61 6.43 23.38
CA LEU A 59 -19.91 6.96 23.74
C LEU A 59 -20.86 7.27 22.59
N GLU A 60 -20.38 7.66 21.43
CA GLU A 60 -21.28 7.96 20.34
C GLU A 60 -20.70 7.62 18.98
N LEU A 61 -21.59 7.11 18.12
CA LEU A 61 -21.26 6.61 16.80
C LEU A 61 -20.44 7.61 15.98
N ILE A 62 -20.85 8.88 15.94
CA ILE A 62 -20.24 9.87 15.06
C ILE A 62 -18.94 10.45 15.63
N PRO A 63 -18.89 11.00 16.86
CA PRO A 63 -17.65 11.60 17.37
C PRO A 63 -16.51 10.60 17.51
N GLY A 64 -16.78 9.39 18.01
CA GLY A 64 -15.78 8.35 18.17
C GLY A 64 -15.21 7.88 16.83
N VAL A 65 -16.06 7.68 15.82
CA VAL A 65 -15.63 7.34 14.46
C VAL A 65 -14.80 8.47 13.85
N MET A 66 -15.25 9.70 13.94
CA MET A 66 -14.53 10.85 13.37
C MET A 66 -13.16 11.04 14.00
N LEU A 67 -13.01 10.88 15.31
CA LEU A 67 -11.74 11.01 16.01
C LEU A 67 -10.75 9.92 15.57
N LYS A 68 -11.20 8.66 15.48
CA LYS A 68 -10.37 7.55 15.02
C LYS A 68 -9.92 7.76 13.57
N GLU A 69 -10.87 8.14 12.69
CA GLU A 69 -10.53 8.37 11.29
C GLU A 69 -9.64 9.60 11.10
N LEU A 70 -9.84 10.67 11.88
CA LEU A 70 -8.96 11.85 11.83
C LEU A 70 -7.54 11.49 12.27
N ALA A 71 -7.38 10.74 13.36
CA ALA A 71 -6.06 10.31 13.81
C ALA A 71 -5.35 9.42 12.76
N ARG A 72 -6.09 8.48 12.15
CA ARG A 72 -5.58 7.63 11.07
C ARG A 72 -5.23 8.44 9.84
N PHE A 73 -6.10 9.35 9.41
CA PHE A 73 -5.88 10.25 8.27
C PHE A 73 -4.63 11.09 8.45
N LEU A 74 -4.42 11.67 9.62
CA LEU A 74 -3.21 12.45 9.94
C LEU A 74 -1.96 11.57 9.92
N ALA A 75 -2.02 10.34 10.42
CA ALA A 75 -0.92 9.38 10.38
C ALA A 75 -0.56 8.97 8.94
N VAL A 76 -1.55 8.69 8.09
CA VAL A 76 -1.34 8.41 6.66
C VAL A 76 -0.73 9.62 5.98
N GLY A 77 -1.27 10.82 6.22
CA GLY A 77 -0.75 12.07 5.63
C GLY A 77 0.69 12.36 6.04
N ALA A 78 1.04 12.16 7.31
CA ALA A 78 2.41 12.29 7.79
C ALA A 78 3.35 11.28 7.12
N GLY A 79 2.94 10.03 7.00
CA GLY A 79 3.69 9.00 6.29
C GLY A 79 3.92 9.33 4.82
N VAL A 80 2.87 9.76 4.12
CA VAL A 80 2.95 10.21 2.72
C VAL A 80 3.89 11.40 2.57
N ALA A 81 3.86 12.37 3.48
CA ALA A 81 4.77 13.51 3.47
C ALA A 81 6.23 13.09 3.65
N VAL A 82 6.51 12.14 4.55
CA VAL A 82 7.85 11.56 4.74
C VAL A 82 8.31 10.85 3.48
N LEU A 83 7.49 9.98 2.89
CA LEU A 83 7.82 9.26 1.65
C LEU A 83 8.07 10.21 0.50
N PHE A 84 7.26 11.26 0.36
CA PHE A 84 7.46 12.30 -0.64
C PHE A 84 8.81 13.01 -0.46
N SER A 85 9.16 13.38 0.78
CA SER A 85 10.44 14.06 1.11
C SER A 85 11.65 13.16 0.86
N VAL A 86 11.56 11.89 1.24
CA VAL A 86 12.61 10.89 0.99
C VAL A 86 12.78 10.65 -0.50
N GLY A 87 11.68 10.51 -1.24
CA GLY A 87 11.70 10.35 -2.68
C GLY A 87 12.37 11.55 -3.38
N GLN A 88 12.03 12.78 -3.00
CA GLN A 88 12.68 13.99 -3.52
C GLN A 88 14.19 14.00 -3.25
N SER A 89 14.63 13.65 -2.05
CA SER A 89 16.06 13.64 -1.70
C SER A 89 16.86 12.60 -2.49
N ARG A 90 16.21 11.51 -2.91
CA ARG A 90 16.82 10.43 -3.69
C ARG A 90 16.63 10.57 -5.21
N GLY A 91 15.89 11.58 -5.65
CA GLY A 91 15.61 11.86 -7.06
C GLY A 91 14.64 10.90 -7.74
N TYR A 92 13.78 10.23 -6.97
CA TYR A 92 12.69 9.39 -7.49
C TYR A 92 11.43 9.53 -6.62
N ARG A 93 10.30 9.07 -7.12
CA ARG A 93 9.04 9.08 -6.36
C ARG A 93 8.81 7.71 -5.73
N GLU A 94 8.53 7.71 -4.42
CA GLU A 94 8.14 6.51 -3.68
C GLU A 94 6.65 6.19 -3.84
N ILE A 95 5.82 7.15 -4.25
CA ILE A 95 4.39 6.96 -4.48
C ILE A 95 4.09 7.28 -5.93
N ASN A 96 3.86 6.26 -6.73
CA ASN A 96 3.70 6.35 -8.18
C ASN A 96 2.26 6.17 -8.66
N GLY A 97 1.37 5.65 -7.82
CA GLY A 97 0.00 5.36 -8.20
C GLY A 97 -0.97 5.22 -7.02
N LEU A 98 -2.24 4.95 -7.33
CA LEU A 98 -3.26 4.72 -6.31
C LEU A 98 -3.00 3.45 -5.52
N MET A 99 -2.35 2.45 -6.14
CA MET A 99 -1.98 1.18 -5.49
C MET A 99 -1.06 1.42 -4.31
N ASP A 100 -0.01 2.23 -4.48
CA ASP A 100 0.95 2.57 -3.42
C ASP A 100 0.24 3.26 -2.24
N GLY A 101 -0.61 4.24 -2.55
CA GLY A 101 -1.40 4.91 -1.52
C GLY A 101 -2.31 3.95 -0.75
N MET A 102 -2.90 2.98 -1.45
CA MET A 102 -3.72 1.95 -0.85
C MET A 102 -2.91 1.02 0.06
N VAL A 103 -1.74 0.55 -0.39
CA VAL A 103 -0.83 -0.31 0.39
C VAL A 103 -0.36 0.42 1.65
N TYR A 104 0.10 1.65 1.51
CA TYR A 104 0.57 2.47 2.63
C TYR A 104 -0.57 2.84 3.60
N GLY A 105 -1.73 3.20 3.06
CA GLY A 105 -2.91 3.46 3.87
C GLY A 105 -3.38 2.24 4.64
N ALA A 106 -3.42 1.07 3.99
CA ALA A 106 -3.75 -0.21 4.64
C ALA A 106 -2.75 -0.55 5.75
N ALA A 107 -1.44 -0.39 5.51
CA ALA A 107 -0.42 -0.62 6.51
C ALA A 107 -0.61 0.28 7.75
N CYS A 108 -0.90 1.56 7.54
CA CYS A 108 -1.21 2.51 8.62
C CYS A 108 -2.48 2.09 9.37
N GLY A 109 -3.54 1.68 8.68
CA GLY A 109 -4.79 1.20 9.29
C GLY A 109 -4.58 -0.05 10.14
N LEU A 110 -3.82 -1.03 9.64
CA LEU A 110 -3.46 -2.24 10.39
C LEU A 110 -2.62 -1.91 11.63
N GLY A 111 -1.69 -0.97 11.51
CA GLY A 111 -0.94 -0.44 12.64
C GLY A 111 -1.87 0.21 13.66
N PHE A 112 -2.85 1.00 13.20
CA PHE A 112 -3.83 1.65 14.07
C PHE A 112 -4.66 0.64 14.88
N ALA A 113 -5.17 -0.43 14.23
CA ALA A 113 -5.85 -1.52 14.92
C ALA A 113 -4.98 -2.18 16.01
N THR A 114 -3.72 -2.43 15.67
CA THR A 114 -2.74 -3.02 16.60
C THR A 114 -2.44 -2.08 17.78
N GLY A 115 -2.27 -0.80 17.50
CA GLY A 115 -2.04 0.24 18.54
C GLY A 115 -3.24 0.40 19.48
N LEU A 116 -4.48 0.33 18.96
CA LEU A 116 -5.68 0.32 19.78
C LEU A 116 -5.76 -0.90 20.68
N ALA A 117 -5.45 -2.10 20.15
CA ALA A 117 -5.41 -3.32 20.94
C ALA A 117 -4.37 -3.23 22.06
N PHE A 118 -3.16 -2.74 21.72
CA PHE A 118 -2.09 -2.51 22.69
C PHE A 118 -2.51 -1.50 23.77
N ALA A 119 -3.08 -0.36 23.39
CA ALA A 119 -3.50 0.66 24.34
C ALA A 119 -4.58 0.15 25.29
N ARG A 120 -5.52 -0.63 24.82
CA ARG A 120 -6.56 -1.26 25.65
C ARG A 120 -5.98 -2.25 26.65
N GLU A 121 -5.04 -3.06 26.26
CA GLU A 121 -4.48 -4.08 27.15
C GLU A 121 -3.47 -3.54 28.15
N MET A 122 -2.67 -2.55 27.77
CA MET A 122 -1.54 -2.07 28.56
C MET A 122 -1.82 -0.78 29.35
N LEU A 123 -2.76 0.07 28.87
CA LEU A 123 -2.98 1.39 29.43
C LEU A 123 -4.27 1.50 30.23
N LEU A 124 -5.22 0.56 30.11
CA LEU A 124 -6.43 0.58 30.91
C LEU A 124 -6.22 -0.12 32.25
N PRO A 125 -6.67 0.44 33.39
CA PRO A 125 -6.66 -0.24 34.67
C PRO A 125 -7.46 -1.53 34.63
N ALA A 126 -6.98 -2.56 35.30
CA ALA A 126 -7.64 -3.86 35.37
C ALA A 126 -9.09 -3.81 35.88
N ASP A 127 -9.42 -2.81 36.71
CA ASP A 127 -10.75 -2.60 37.29
C ASP A 127 -11.79 -2.19 36.24
N ASN A 128 -11.40 -1.52 35.18
CA ASN A 128 -12.29 -1.14 34.07
C ASN A 128 -12.55 -2.32 33.10
N LEU A 129 -11.75 -3.40 33.21
CA LEU A 129 -11.91 -4.62 32.43
C LEU A 129 -13.00 -5.55 32.99
N LEU A 130 -13.41 -5.37 34.26
CA LEU A 130 -14.47 -6.18 34.89
C LEU A 130 -15.85 -5.96 34.26
N GLY A 131 -16.14 -4.78 33.74
CA GLY A 131 -17.38 -4.50 33.00
C GLY A 131 -17.39 -5.09 31.58
N MET A 132 -16.22 -5.36 30.99
CA MET A 132 -16.06 -5.98 29.66
C MET A 132 -15.81 -7.49 29.72
N ALA A 133 -15.54 -8.03 30.89
CA ALA A 133 -15.15 -9.44 31.13
C ALA A 133 -16.28 -10.46 30.92
N THR A 134 -17.48 -10.04 30.57
CA THR A 134 -18.57 -10.95 30.20
C THR A 134 -18.56 -11.37 28.73
N GLU A 135 -17.70 -10.78 27.90
CA GLU A 135 -17.49 -11.31 26.57
C GLU A 135 -16.48 -12.49 26.63
N THR A 136 -17.03 -13.71 26.60
CA THR A 136 -16.32 -14.92 26.23
C THR A 136 -15.32 -14.65 25.11
N LEU A 137 -14.13 -15.28 25.18
CA LEU A 137 -13.01 -15.29 24.22
C LEU A 137 -13.28 -14.52 22.91
N PRO A 138 -12.44 -13.56 22.52
CA PRO A 138 -12.62 -12.91 21.23
C PRO A 138 -12.63 -13.99 20.17
N SER A 139 -13.77 -14.21 19.52
CA SER A 139 -13.84 -15.17 18.44
C SER A 139 -12.81 -14.72 17.40
N TYR A 140 -12.02 -15.66 16.87
CA TYR A 140 -11.01 -15.38 15.85
C TYR A 140 -11.58 -14.49 14.72
N GLY A 141 -12.88 -14.63 14.43
CA GLY A 141 -13.61 -13.79 13.49
C GLY A 141 -13.71 -12.31 13.89
N LYS A 142 -13.80 -11.98 15.19
CA LYS A 142 -13.82 -10.58 15.64
C LYS A 142 -12.45 -9.92 15.45
N VAL A 143 -11.37 -10.60 15.82
CA VAL A 143 -10.00 -10.07 15.68
C VAL A 143 -9.63 -9.88 14.20
N ALA A 144 -9.94 -10.88 13.37
CA ALA A 144 -9.75 -10.80 11.93
C ALA A 144 -10.52 -9.60 11.34
N LEU A 145 -11.77 -9.42 11.76
CA LEU A 145 -12.63 -8.34 11.29
C LEU A 145 -12.09 -6.95 11.65
N ILE A 146 -11.58 -6.76 12.88
CA ILE A 146 -11.02 -5.48 13.33
C ILE A 146 -9.80 -5.10 12.48
N GLY A 147 -8.84 -6.01 12.29
CA GLY A 147 -7.68 -5.76 11.45
C GLY A 147 -8.06 -5.41 10.01
N LEU A 148 -8.95 -6.20 9.40
CA LEU A 148 -9.40 -5.96 8.03
C LEU A 148 -10.12 -4.62 7.88
N SER A 149 -11.03 -4.27 8.80
CA SER A 149 -11.79 -3.02 8.73
C SER A 149 -10.88 -1.80 8.79
N ASP A 150 -9.98 -1.75 9.76
CA ASP A 150 -9.05 -0.64 9.93
C ASP A 150 -8.06 -0.54 8.76
N GLY A 151 -7.61 -1.67 8.21
CA GLY A 151 -6.81 -1.73 6.99
C GLY A 151 -7.54 -1.13 5.79
N VAL A 152 -8.82 -1.47 5.60
CA VAL A 152 -9.65 -0.95 4.50
C VAL A 152 -9.92 0.54 4.65
N PHE A 153 -10.23 1.02 5.85
CA PHE A 153 -10.46 2.46 6.08
C PHE A 153 -9.17 3.27 5.87
N GLY A 154 -8.03 2.74 6.31
CA GLY A 154 -6.72 3.32 6.01
C GLY A 154 -6.42 3.34 4.51
N ALA A 155 -6.74 2.27 3.78
CA ALA A 155 -6.57 2.19 2.33
C ALA A 155 -7.37 3.27 1.59
N LEU A 156 -8.64 3.51 1.98
CA LEU A 156 -9.47 4.57 1.41
C LEU A 156 -8.85 5.95 1.59
N SER A 157 -8.33 6.25 2.79
CA SER A 157 -7.58 7.49 3.04
C SER A 157 -6.32 7.57 2.20
N GLY A 158 -5.56 6.50 2.10
CA GLY A 158 -4.32 6.42 1.31
C GLY A 158 -4.54 6.63 -0.18
N ILE A 159 -5.62 6.06 -0.75
CA ILE A 159 -6.04 6.32 -2.14
C ILE A 159 -6.26 7.82 -2.38
N GLY A 160 -6.90 8.52 -1.43
CA GLY A 160 -7.14 9.96 -1.52
C GLY A 160 -5.82 10.76 -1.59
N PHE A 161 -4.84 10.43 -0.75
CA PHE A 161 -3.53 11.08 -0.78
C PHE A 161 -2.75 10.78 -2.06
N ALA A 162 -2.72 9.53 -2.51
CA ALA A 162 -2.04 9.17 -3.75
C ALA A 162 -2.65 9.86 -4.98
N ALA A 163 -3.99 9.90 -5.06
CA ALA A 163 -4.69 10.63 -6.11
C ALA A 163 -4.35 12.12 -6.13
N ALA A 164 -4.14 12.73 -4.95
CA ALA A 164 -3.75 14.12 -4.84
C ALA A 164 -2.36 14.40 -5.40
N LEU A 165 -1.42 13.47 -5.23
CA LEU A 165 -0.05 13.61 -5.75
C LEU A 165 -0.03 13.63 -7.28
N ASP A 166 -0.98 12.97 -7.94
CA ASP A 166 -1.11 12.96 -9.40
C ASP A 166 -2.02 14.06 -9.95
N ALA A 167 -2.74 14.77 -9.08
CA ALA A 167 -3.66 15.81 -9.48
C ALA A 167 -2.91 17.04 -10.02
N ARG A 168 -3.36 17.57 -11.18
CA ARG A 168 -2.78 18.76 -11.81
C ARG A 168 -3.28 20.06 -11.17
N LYS A 169 -4.57 20.10 -10.80
CA LYS A 169 -5.21 21.29 -10.23
C LYS A 169 -4.99 21.33 -8.72
N LEU A 170 -4.55 22.48 -8.20
CA LEU A 170 -4.33 22.68 -6.76
C LEU A 170 -5.58 22.36 -5.93
N VAL A 171 -6.76 22.72 -6.43
CA VAL A 171 -8.03 22.43 -5.78
C VAL A 171 -8.24 20.91 -5.62
N LEU A 172 -7.92 20.12 -6.65
CA LEU A 172 -8.02 18.65 -6.56
C LEU A 172 -7.00 18.06 -5.59
N ARG A 173 -5.80 18.65 -5.48
CA ARG A 173 -4.80 18.22 -4.50
C ARG A 173 -5.28 18.35 -3.06
N ALA A 174 -6.13 19.34 -2.78
CA ALA A 174 -6.74 19.50 -1.46
C ALA A 174 -7.99 18.64 -1.29
N LEU A 175 -8.83 18.53 -2.31
CA LEU A 175 -10.11 17.82 -2.22
C LEU A 175 -9.98 16.30 -2.20
N LEU A 176 -9.00 15.73 -2.91
CA LEU A 176 -8.86 14.27 -3.02
C LEU A 176 -8.50 13.59 -1.70
N PRO A 177 -7.55 14.08 -0.87
CA PRO A 177 -7.32 13.53 0.47
C PRO A 177 -8.58 13.63 1.34
N PHE A 178 -9.28 14.77 1.28
CA PHE A 178 -10.51 14.96 2.02
C PHE A 178 -11.61 13.98 1.54
N GLY A 179 -11.69 13.71 0.24
CA GLY A 179 -12.59 12.68 -0.32
C GLY A 179 -12.28 11.28 0.21
N GLY A 180 -10.99 10.92 0.30
CA GLY A 180 -10.54 9.67 0.92
C GLY A 180 -10.91 9.59 2.41
N PHE A 181 -10.72 10.68 3.15
CA PHE A 181 -11.14 10.79 4.54
C PHE A 181 -12.66 10.60 4.72
N VAL A 182 -13.47 11.30 3.93
CA VAL A 182 -14.94 11.18 3.97
C VAL A 182 -15.38 9.76 3.63
N ALA A 183 -14.76 9.12 2.65
CA ALA A 183 -15.04 7.73 2.31
C ALA A 183 -14.71 6.77 3.47
N ALA A 184 -13.58 6.97 4.15
CA ALA A 184 -13.19 6.18 5.32
C ALA A 184 -14.17 6.38 6.49
N VAL A 185 -14.54 7.62 6.79
CA VAL A 185 -15.55 7.96 7.83
C VAL A 185 -16.88 7.31 7.52
N ALA A 186 -17.36 7.42 6.28
CA ALA A 186 -18.64 6.84 5.86
C ALA A 186 -18.63 5.31 5.96
N ALA A 187 -17.55 4.66 5.53
CA ALA A 187 -17.38 3.22 5.62
C ALA A 187 -17.32 2.74 7.08
N HIS A 188 -16.56 3.42 7.93
CA HIS A 188 -16.45 3.10 9.36
C HIS A 188 -17.78 3.33 10.08
N PHE A 189 -18.44 4.44 9.80
CA PHE A 189 -19.76 4.72 10.36
C PHE A 189 -20.78 3.63 9.98
N ALA A 190 -20.84 3.24 8.70
CA ALA A 190 -21.72 2.17 8.26
C ALA A 190 -21.38 0.83 8.93
N TYR A 191 -20.11 0.52 9.09
CA TYR A 191 -19.61 -0.68 9.79
C TYR A 191 -20.07 -0.71 11.25
N ASP A 192 -19.93 0.40 11.98
CA ASP A 192 -20.33 0.48 13.39
C ASP A 192 -21.86 0.54 13.53
N TYR A 193 -22.55 1.29 12.66
CA TYR A 193 -24.01 1.41 12.69
C TYR A 193 -24.71 0.07 12.43
N ILE A 194 -24.31 -0.64 11.38
CA ILE A 194 -24.85 -1.96 11.03
C ILE A 194 -24.50 -3.00 12.11
N GLY A 195 -23.34 -2.88 12.76
CA GLY A 195 -22.89 -3.76 13.84
C GLY A 195 -23.67 -3.60 15.16
N ARG A 196 -24.26 -2.43 15.43
CA ARG A 196 -24.92 -2.10 16.72
C ARG A 196 -26.33 -2.68 16.88
N GLY A 197 -26.95 -3.27 15.87
CA GLY A 197 -28.33 -3.79 16.03
C GLY A 197 -28.48 -4.74 17.23
N ASN A 198 -29.73 -4.96 17.69
CA ASN A 198 -30.12 -5.69 18.90
C ASN A 198 -29.69 -7.17 19.02
N ALA A 199 -28.83 -7.65 18.15
CA ALA A 199 -28.30 -9.00 18.21
C ALA A 199 -26.95 -9.02 18.91
N PHE A 200 -26.89 -9.71 20.03
CA PHE A 200 -25.64 -10.07 20.72
C PHE A 200 -25.03 -11.32 20.07
N GLY A 201 -23.69 -11.43 20.09
CA GLY A 201 -22.99 -12.62 19.62
C GLY A 201 -22.71 -12.66 18.13
N ASP A 202 -22.82 -13.85 17.53
CA ASP A 202 -22.38 -14.11 16.13
C ASP A 202 -23.12 -13.32 15.06
N ALA A 203 -24.40 -12.96 15.30
CA ALA A 203 -25.17 -12.15 14.37
C ALA A 203 -24.63 -10.72 14.21
N ALA A 204 -24.04 -10.14 15.23
CA ALA A 204 -23.37 -8.84 15.13
C ALA A 204 -22.10 -8.92 14.29
N VAL A 205 -21.33 -10.00 14.44
CA VAL A 205 -20.12 -10.27 13.65
C VAL A 205 -20.48 -10.43 12.16
N VAL A 206 -21.51 -11.22 11.86
CA VAL A 206 -21.97 -11.42 10.46
C VAL A 206 -22.39 -10.09 9.82
N ARG A 207 -23.13 -9.25 10.54
CA ARG A 207 -23.53 -7.92 10.02
C ARG A 207 -22.34 -7.01 9.75
N LYS A 208 -21.33 -7.03 10.61
CA LYS A 208 -20.08 -6.28 10.39
C LYS A 208 -19.34 -6.77 9.15
N TRP A 209 -19.29 -8.10 8.92
CA TRP A 209 -18.75 -8.64 7.67
C TRP A 209 -19.52 -8.16 6.44
N ILE A 210 -20.87 -8.12 6.51
CA ILE A 210 -21.70 -7.61 5.42
C ILE A 210 -21.41 -6.11 5.18
N ALA A 211 -21.29 -5.31 6.24
CA ALA A 211 -20.97 -3.88 6.13
C ALA A 211 -19.63 -3.61 5.45
N LEU A 212 -18.65 -4.52 5.61
CA LEU A 212 -17.35 -4.42 4.97
C LEU A 212 -17.33 -4.81 3.49
N LEU A 213 -18.34 -5.52 3.00
CA LEU A 213 -18.35 -5.99 1.60
C LEU A 213 -18.22 -4.82 0.61
N LEU A 214 -18.94 -3.72 0.83
CA LEU A 214 -18.91 -2.57 -0.07
C LEU A 214 -17.55 -1.85 -0.08
N PRO A 215 -16.97 -1.43 1.08
CA PRO A 215 -15.66 -0.79 1.08
C PRO A 215 -14.54 -1.73 0.62
N VAL A 216 -14.58 -3.01 0.94
CA VAL A 216 -13.64 -4.01 0.41
C VAL A 216 -13.77 -4.13 -1.10
N ALA A 217 -14.99 -4.23 -1.63
CA ALA A 217 -15.23 -4.29 -3.07
C ALA A 217 -14.72 -3.02 -3.78
N ALA A 218 -14.88 -1.83 -3.16
CA ALA A 218 -14.34 -0.58 -3.70
C ALA A 218 -12.81 -0.61 -3.78
N VAL A 219 -12.14 -1.06 -2.72
CA VAL A 219 -10.67 -1.20 -2.68
C VAL A 219 -10.20 -2.20 -3.75
N ILE A 220 -10.87 -3.37 -3.86
CA ILE A 220 -10.57 -4.37 -4.89
C ILE A 220 -10.78 -3.80 -6.30
N ALA A 221 -11.86 -3.06 -6.53
CA ALA A 221 -12.13 -2.45 -7.83
C ALA A 221 -11.03 -1.45 -8.23
N VAL A 222 -10.60 -0.59 -7.31
CA VAL A 222 -9.47 0.32 -7.54
C VAL A 222 -8.20 -0.47 -7.86
N SER A 223 -7.90 -1.53 -7.10
CA SER A 223 -6.75 -2.41 -7.36
C SER A 223 -6.79 -3.01 -8.77
N ILE A 224 -7.93 -3.55 -9.18
CA ILE A 224 -8.08 -4.15 -10.53
C ILE A 224 -7.89 -3.11 -11.63
N ILE A 225 -8.43 -1.90 -11.44
CA ILE A 225 -8.29 -0.80 -12.40
C ILE A 225 -6.82 -0.40 -12.53
N GLU A 226 -6.12 -0.21 -11.41
CA GLU A 226 -4.71 0.19 -11.43
C GLU A 226 -3.82 -0.91 -12.01
N LEU A 227 -3.96 -2.15 -11.58
CA LEU A 227 -3.23 -3.28 -12.17
C LEU A 227 -3.45 -3.41 -13.69
N SER A 228 -4.68 -3.15 -14.15
CA SER A 228 -4.98 -3.15 -15.59
C SER A 228 -4.30 -1.99 -16.33
N ARG A 229 -4.22 -0.81 -15.69
CA ARG A 229 -3.53 0.36 -16.24
C ARG A 229 -2.01 0.15 -16.31
N GLU A 230 -1.43 -0.40 -15.25
CA GLU A 230 0.00 -0.72 -15.19
C GLU A 230 0.37 -1.79 -16.22
N LYS A 231 -0.41 -2.86 -16.33
CA LYS A 231 -0.20 -3.90 -17.33
C LYS A 231 -0.20 -3.35 -18.75
N ARG A 232 -1.12 -2.40 -19.05
CA ARG A 232 -1.13 -1.73 -20.36
C ARG A 232 0.10 -0.84 -20.54
N ALA A 233 0.51 -0.10 -19.49
CA ALA A 233 1.71 0.72 -19.55
C ALA A 233 2.96 -0.14 -19.83
N ILE A 234 3.09 -1.26 -19.13
CA ILE A 234 4.19 -2.22 -19.32
C ILE A 234 4.18 -2.74 -20.77
N ALA A 235 3.02 -3.14 -21.29
CA ALA A 235 2.93 -3.68 -22.65
C ALA A 235 3.29 -2.64 -23.72
N GLU A 236 2.76 -1.42 -23.60
CA GLU A 236 2.94 -0.35 -24.59
C GLU A 236 4.35 0.24 -24.53
N GLU A 237 4.82 0.62 -23.35
CA GLU A 237 6.06 1.36 -23.19
C GLU A 237 7.32 0.48 -23.26
N LEU A 238 7.25 -0.76 -22.73
CA LEU A 238 8.38 -1.68 -22.82
C LEU A 238 8.44 -2.43 -24.14
N GLY A 239 7.34 -2.47 -24.90
CA GLY A 239 7.39 -3.00 -26.27
C GLY A 239 8.41 -2.25 -27.14
N VAL A 240 8.46 -0.93 -27.02
CA VAL A 240 9.45 -0.08 -27.70
C VAL A 240 10.87 -0.31 -27.15
N GLU A 241 11.03 -0.63 -25.87
CA GLU A 241 12.34 -0.85 -25.24
C GLU A 241 12.96 -2.19 -25.63
N THR A 242 12.23 -3.07 -26.32
CA THR A 242 12.83 -4.29 -26.89
C THR A 242 13.82 -3.99 -28.01
N GLU A 243 13.63 -2.89 -28.73
CA GLU A 243 14.54 -2.42 -29.78
C GLU A 243 15.84 -1.87 -29.20
N THR A 244 15.79 -1.24 -28.03
CA THR A 244 16.97 -0.72 -27.33
C THR A 244 17.74 -1.80 -26.58
N GLY A 245 17.17 -3.00 -26.40
CA GLY A 245 17.75 -4.09 -25.61
C GLY A 245 17.61 -3.92 -24.09
N ALA A 246 16.97 -2.85 -23.62
CA ALA A 246 16.69 -2.64 -22.19
C ALA A 246 15.75 -3.74 -21.66
N VAL A 247 14.86 -4.26 -22.52
CA VAL A 247 13.94 -5.36 -22.20
C VAL A 247 14.03 -6.39 -23.31
N SER A 248 14.15 -7.69 -22.99
CA SER A 248 14.02 -8.76 -24.00
C SER A 248 12.56 -9.15 -24.19
N GLY A 249 12.23 -9.80 -25.31
CA GLY A 249 10.87 -10.30 -25.54
C GLY A 249 10.41 -11.29 -24.46
N GLU A 250 11.31 -12.12 -23.93
CA GLU A 250 11.02 -13.05 -22.85
C GLU A 250 10.76 -12.32 -21.52
N GLU A 251 11.58 -11.30 -21.22
CA GLU A 251 11.37 -10.45 -20.04
C GLU A 251 10.04 -9.71 -20.11
N LEU A 252 9.68 -9.17 -21.28
CA LEU A 252 8.39 -8.51 -21.48
C LEU A 252 7.22 -9.46 -21.22
N LEU A 253 7.28 -10.69 -21.72
CA LEU A 253 6.27 -11.71 -21.45
C LEU A 253 6.22 -12.12 -19.98
N ALA A 254 7.35 -12.14 -19.29
CA ALA A 254 7.40 -12.41 -17.86
C ALA A 254 6.79 -11.27 -17.05
N LEU A 255 7.09 -10.00 -17.40
CA LEU A 255 6.53 -8.82 -16.74
C LEU A 255 5.01 -8.71 -16.91
N GLN A 256 4.48 -9.16 -18.04
CA GLN A 256 3.04 -9.17 -18.30
C GLN A 256 2.29 -10.32 -17.59
N SER A 257 3.00 -11.32 -17.07
CA SER A 257 2.42 -12.50 -16.43
C SER A 257 2.96 -12.70 -15.02
N PHE A 258 2.11 -12.47 -14.02
CA PHE A 258 2.45 -12.73 -12.62
C PHE A 258 3.00 -14.15 -12.41
N VAL A 259 2.31 -15.17 -12.96
CA VAL A 259 2.70 -16.58 -12.78
C VAL A 259 4.10 -16.85 -13.34
N LYS A 260 4.42 -16.33 -14.53
CA LYS A 260 5.73 -16.50 -15.14
C LYS A 260 6.82 -15.81 -14.32
N ARG A 261 6.55 -14.59 -13.87
CA ARG A 261 7.49 -13.80 -13.06
C ARG A 261 7.80 -14.47 -11.73
N GLU A 262 6.77 -14.89 -10.98
CA GLU A 262 6.96 -15.59 -9.71
C GLU A 262 7.63 -16.96 -9.89
N ALA A 263 7.33 -17.68 -10.97
CA ALA A 263 8.06 -18.92 -11.30
C ALA A 263 9.55 -18.69 -11.53
N MET A 264 9.93 -17.57 -12.18
CA MET A 264 11.35 -17.21 -12.35
C MET A 264 12.02 -16.91 -11.00
N TYR A 265 11.35 -16.19 -10.11
CA TYR A 265 11.86 -15.90 -8.77
C TYR A 265 12.02 -17.17 -7.94
N LEU A 266 10.99 -18.02 -7.91
CA LEU A 266 11.02 -19.30 -7.19
C LEU A 266 12.12 -20.24 -7.75
N SER A 267 12.32 -20.27 -9.06
CA SER A 267 13.38 -21.11 -9.66
C SER A 267 14.78 -20.72 -9.17
N ARG A 268 15.05 -19.43 -8.97
CA ARG A 268 16.30 -18.94 -8.38
C ARG A 268 16.40 -19.30 -6.90
N LEU A 269 15.31 -19.10 -6.14
CA LEU A 269 15.25 -19.42 -4.73
C LEU A 269 15.50 -20.93 -4.49
N PHE A 270 14.88 -21.82 -5.26
CA PHE A 270 15.10 -23.26 -5.18
C PHE A 270 16.53 -23.70 -5.56
N ARG A 271 17.25 -22.88 -6.33
CA ARG A 271 18.67 -23.09 -6.62
C ARG A 271 19.61 -22.49 -5.59
N PHE A 272 19.07 -21.94 -4.48
CA PHE A 272 19.80 -21.19 -3.45
C PHE A 272 20.63 -20.01 -3.99
N ASP A 273 20.24 -19.49 -5.16
CA ASP A 273 20.86 -18.31 -5.79
C ASP A 273 20.19 -17.02 -5.27
N LEU A 274 20.50 -16.66 -4.02
CA LEU A 274 19.94 -15.47 -3.38
C LEU A 274 20.42 -14.17 -4.07
N GLY A 275 21.65 -14.14 -4.52
CA GLY A 275 22.20 -13.01 -5.27
C GLY A 275 21.48 -12.80 -6.59
N GLY A 276 21.32 -13.85 -7.39
CA GLY A 276 20.55 -13.80 -8.63
C GLY A 276 19.07 -13.52 -8.41
N TRP A 277 18.48 -14.00 -7.29
CA TRP A 277 17.10 -13.70 -6.92
C TRP A 277 16.91 -12.19 -6.64
N THR A 278 17.78 -11.59 -5.83
CA THR A 278 17.70 -10.14 -5.51
C THR A 278 17.96 -9.27 -6.74
N ALA A 279 18.95 -9.64 -7.57
CA ALA A 279 19.27 -8.91 -8.79
C ALA A 279 18.14 -9.00 -9.84
N LEU A 280 17.49 -10.16 -9.98
CA LEU A 280 16.36 -10.34 -10.90
C LEU A 280 15.13 -9.52 -10.42
N HIS A 281 14.87 -9.49 -9.12
CA HIS A 281 13.84 -8.61 -8.56
C HIS A 281 14.13 -7.14 -8.84
N ALA A 282 15.37 -6.70 -8.61
CA ALA A 282 15.80 -5.34 -8.90
C ALA A 282 15.65 -5.00 -10.38
N LEU A 283 16.02 -5.92 -11.27
CA LEU A 283 15.89 -5.76 -12.72
C LEU A 283 14.42 -5.53 -13.12
N HIS A 284 13.53 -6.45 -12.73
CA HIS A 284 12.11 -6.34 -13.07
C HIS A 284 11.47 -5.07 -12.50
N ASN A 285 11.80 -4.70 -11.26
CA ASN A 285 11.32 -3.44 -10.67
C ASN A 285 11.78 -2.22 -11.49
N ARG A 286 13.05 -2.16 -11.91
CA ARG A 286 13.55 -1.05 -12.74
C ARG A 286 12.89 -1.01 -14.11
N GLN A 287 12.60 -2.17 -14.71
CA GLN A 287 11.87 -2.24 -15.98
C GLN A 287 10.43 -1.73 -15.84
N VAL A 288 9.72 -2.10 -14.78
CA VAL A 288 8.37 -1.58 -14.49
C VAL A 288 8.42 -0.08 -14.25
N GLN A 289 9.35 0.42 -13.42
CA GLN A 289 9.55 1.85 -13.19
C GLN A 289 9.81 2.62 -14.49
N LEU A 290 10.61 2.04 -15.39
CA LEU A 290 10.87 2.63 -16.71
C LEU A 290 9.57 2.80 -17.51
N ALA A 291 8.70 1.77 -17.55
CA ALA A 291 7.41 1.85 -18.24
C ALA A 291 6.52 2.96 -17.66
N LEU A 292 6.37 2.98 -16.34
CA LEU A 292 5.52 3.96 -15.66
C LEU A 292 6.04 5.39 -15.81
N THR A 293 7.38 5.58 -15.71
CA THR A 293 8.02 6.87 -15.89
C THR A 293 7.87 7.37 -17.33
N LYS A 294 8.03 6.52 -18.35
CA LYS A 294 7.80 6.88 -19.76
C LYS A 294 6.35 7.30 -20.00
N ARG A 295 5.39 6.53 -19.48
CA ARG A 295 3.98 6.86 -19.62
C ARG A 295 3.62 8.19 -18.95
N LYS A 296 4.27 8.49 -17.82
CA LYS A 296 4.13 9.78 -17.14
C LYS A 296 4.72 10.91 -17.99
N ALA A 297 5.95 10.73 -18.52
CA ALA A 297 6.59 11.70 -19.41
C ALA A 297 5.72 12.03 -20.64
N ALA A 298 5.10 11.01 -21.24
CA ALA A 298 4.21 11.18 -22.39
C ALA A 298 2.95 12.03 -22.08
N ARG A 299 2.53 12.08 -20.82
CA ARG A 299 1.36 12.86 -20.36
C ARG A 299 1.73 14.24 -19.81
N GLU A 300 3.01 14.50 -19.54
CA GLU A 300 3.47 15.76 -18.97
C GLU A 300 3.48 16.86 -20.02
N GLN A 301 2.85 17.99 -19.69
CA GLN A 301 2.76 19.17 -20.57
C GLN A 301 3.74 20.27 -20.17
N ASP A 302 4.29 20.19 -18.95
CA ASP A 302 5.28 21.13 -18.44
C ASP A 302 6.68 20.71 -18.94
N GLU A 303 7.35 21.59 -19.70
CA GLU A 303 8.64 21.32 -20.33
C GLU A 303 9.74 21.03 -19.31
N GLU A 304 9.78 21.73 -18.18
CA GLU A 304 10.77 21.53 -17.13
C GLU A 304 10.61 20.14 -16.48
N ARG A 305 9.37 19.75 -16.18
CA ARG A 305 9.06 18.43 -15.65
C ARG A 305 9.33 17.32 -16.66
N ARG A 306 9.04 17.58 -17.92
CA ARG A 306 9.31 16.64 -19.01
C ARG A 306 10.80 16.37 -19.17
N SER A 307 11.63 17.42 -19.10
CA SER A 307 13.10 17.33 -19.14
C SER A 307 13.63 16.51 -17.93
N THR A 308 13.11 16.78 -16.73
CA THR A 308 13.48 16.05 -15.52
C THR A 308 13.12 14.56 -15.64
N THR A 309 11.93 14.27 -16.14
CA THR A 309 11.45 12.89 -16.33
C THR A 309 12.23 12.16 -17.43
N ALA A 310 12.67 12.86 -18.48
CA ALA A 310 13.54 12.29 -19.51
C ALA A 310 14.92 11.88 -18.94
N GLY A 311 15.48 12.70 -18.05
CA GLY A 311 16.70 12.36 -17.31
C GLY A 311 16.53 11.11 -16.42
N GLU A 312 15.36 10.94 -15.80
CA GLU A 312 15.03 9.76 -15.00
C GLU A 312 14.93 8.49 -15.87
N VAL A 313 14.29 8.59 -17.05
CA VAL A 313 14.23 7.50 -18.02
C VAL A 313 15.63 7.04 -18.45
N ALA A 314 16.55 7.97 -18.71
CA ALA A 314 17.93 7.63 -19.07
C ALA A 314 18.66 6.90 -17.94
N ARG A 315 18.54 7.36 -16.71
CA ARG A 315 19.12 6.70 -15.51
C ARG A 315 18.56 5.29 -15.30
N LEU A 316 17.25 5.12 -15.49
CA LEU A 316 16.61 3.80 -15.35
C LEU A 316 17.13 2.81 -16.42
N ARG A 317 17.31 3.24 -17.66
CA ARG A 317 17.93 2.40 -18.71
C ARG A 317 19.35 1.98 -18.34
N GLU A 318 20.18 2.91 -17.87
CA GLU A 318 21.53 2.61 -17.44
C GLU A 318 21.56 1.60 -16.30
N ALA A 319 20.75 1.79 -15.25
CA ALA A 319 20.61 0.86 -14.14
C ALA A 319 20.14 -0.54 -14.60
N ILE A 320 19.25 -0.62 -15.59
CA ILE A 320 18.79 -1.88 -16.18
C ILE A 320 19.94 -2.60 -16.88
N PHE A 321 20.76 -1.88 -17.67
CA PHE A 321 21.91 -2.47 -18.35
C PHE A 321 22.99 -2.95 -17.37
N GLU A 322 23.22 -2.24 -16.26
CA GLU A 322 24.13 -2.67 -15.20
C GLU A 322 23.64 -3.97 -14.53
N LEU A 323 22.35 -4.04 -14.19
CA LEU A 323 21.75 -5.24 -13.62
C LEU A 323 21.80 -6.43 -14.58
N LYS A 324 21.55 -6.22 -15.86
CA LYS A 324 21.69 -7.27 -16.88
C LYS A 324 23.12 -7.80 -16.98
N ARG A 325 24.12 -6.92 -16.94
CA ARG A 325 25.53 -7.31 -16.90
C ARG A 325 25.85 -8.13 -15.65
N SER A 326 25.38 -7.74 -14.50
CA SER A 326 25.58 -8.47 -13.24
C SER A 326 24.93 -9.86 -13.23
N LEU A 327 23.84 -10.03 -13.99
CA LEU A 327 23.12 -11.30 -14.14
C LEU A 327 23.69 -12.20 -15.25
N GLY A 328 24.72 -11.75 -15.98
CA GLY A 328 25.25 -12.47 -17.14
C GLY A 328 24.28 -12.52 -18.33
N MET A 329 23.31 -11.61 -18.39
CA MET A 329 22.38 -11.48 -19.51
C MET A 329 23.06 -10.73 -20.66
N ALA A 330 22.71 -11.07 -21.91
CA ALA A 330 23.38 -10.54 -23.12
C ALA A 330 23.48 -9.01 -23.10
N PRO A 331 24.61 -8.43 -23.60
CA PRO A 331 24.76 -6.99 -23.67
C PRO A 331 23.70 -6.36 -24.58
N ALA A 332 23.40 -5.08 -24.33
CA ALA A 332 22.52 -4.29 -25.18
C ALA A 332 22.99 -4.32 -26.65
N PRO A 333 22.08 -4.25 -27.63
CA PRO A 333 22.47 -4.02 -29.00
C PRO A 333 23.29 -2.74 -29.10
N LYS A 334 24.34 -2.75 -29.91
CA LYS A 334 25.19 -1.57 -30.14
C LYS A 334 24.35 -0.42 -30.61
N THR A 335 24.47 0.72 -29.96
CA THR A 335 23.86 1.98 -30.40
C THR A 335 24.33 2.31 -31.80
N ASP A 336 23.47 2.91 -32.66
CA ASP A 336 23.77 3.25 -34.05
C ASP A 336 25.02 4.18 -34.23
N ALA A 337 25.50 4.77 -33.13
CA ALA A 337 26.75 5.53 -33.08
C ALA A 337 28.00 4.69 -33.40
N GLU A 338 28.01 3.37 -33.14
CA GLU A 338 29.13 2.48 -33.45
C GLU A 338 29.07 1.86 -34.86
N LYS A 339 27.96 2.07 -35.58
CA LYS A 339 27.82 1.60 -36.98
C LYS A 339 28.36 2.58 -38.01
N GLY A 340 28.77 3.78 -37.61
CA GLY A 340 29.23 4.83 -38.51
C GLY A 340 30.75 4.94 -38.68
N GLU A 341 31.56 4.11 -38.02
CA GLU A 341 33.02 4.11 -38.11
C GLU A 341 33.59 2.82 -38.70
N GLY A 342 32.94 2.24 -39.69
CA GLY A 342 33.47 1.08 -40.43
C GLY A 342 33.53 1.33 -41.93
#